data_4e50ea5f4fc876db3bff829c71cac796
#
_entry.id   4e50ea5f4fc876db3bff829c71cac796
#
_cell.length_a   1.000
_cell.length_b   1.000
_cell.length_c   1.000
_cell.angle_alpha   90.00
_cell.angle_beta   90.00
_cell.angle_gamma   90.00
#
_symmetry.space_group_name_H-M   'P 1'
#
loop_
_entity.id
_entity.type
_entity.pdbx_description
1 polymer ?
#
loop_
_entity_poly.entity_id
_entity_poly.type
_entity_poly.pdbx_seq_one_letter_code
_entity_poly.pdbx_strand_id
1 'polypeptide(L)'
;MASSEIEALTQALARLPGLGPRSARRAVLHLMKRRETAMAPLLRALTKVNENLSVCAVCGNVDTTDPCAICADARRDTRLLCVVEEVSDLWALDRSRLFPGRYHVLGGRLSALDGVRPEDLTVDQLVSRVAKGGIDEVVLAMNATLEGQTTAHYLAERLETFPIQISQLAHGLPVGGELDYLDEGTLAQALRARRPVS
;
A
#
# COMPACT_ATOMS: atom_id res chain seq x y z
N MET A 1 24.64 -1.74 -34.69
CA MET A 1 24.22 -0.95 -33.52
C MET A 1 22.71 -0.86 -33.56
N ALA A 2 22.02 -0.90 -32.40
CA ALA A 2 20.56 -0.68 -32.34
C ALA A 2 20.26 0.78 -32.72
N SER A 3 19.07 1.06 -33.29
CA SER A 3 18.64 2.44 -33.52
C SER A 3 18.45 3.20 -32.20
N SER A 4 18.46 4.55 -32.27
CA SER A 4 18.30 5.39 -31.06
C SER A 4 17.01 5.10 -30.32
N GLU A 5 15.93 4.75 -31.01
CA GLU A 5 14.62 4.42 -30.43
C GLU A 5 14.64 3.09 -29.65
N ILE A 6 15.35 2.08 -30.20
CA ILE A 6 15.51 0.78 -29.51
C ILE A 6 16.37 0.95 -28.26
N GLU A 7 17.41 1.76 -28.34
CA GLU A 7 18.27 2.09 -27.22
C GLU A 7 17.48 2.83 -26.12
N ALA A 8 16.70 3.86 -26.50
CA ALA A 8 15.85 4.62 -25.56
C ALA A 8 14.83 3.72 -24.84
N LEU A 9 14.16 2.80 -25.57
CA LEU A 9 13.25 1.83 -24.97
C LEU A 9 13.98 0.90 -23.99
N THR A 10 15.19 0.45 -24.39
CA THR A 10 15.99 -0.43 -23.51
C THR A 10 16.38 0.29 -22.22
N GLN A 11 16.80 1.55 -22.32
CA GLN A 11 17.14 2.37 -21.15
C GLN A 11 15.92 2.67 -20.27
N ALA A 12 14.77 2.96 -20.86
CA ALA A 12 13.53 3.18 -20.13
C ALA A 12 13.12 1.93 -19.30
N LEU A 13 13.18 0.75 -19.90
CA LEU A 13 12.89 -0.50 -19.19
C LEU A 13 13.95 -0.82 -18.12
N ALA A 14 15.24 -0.50 -18.38
CA ALA A 14 16.31 -0.76 -17.41
C ALA A 14 16.24 0.12 -16.15
N ARG A 15 15.45 1.20 -16.15
CA ARG A 15 15.18 2.05 -14.97
C ARG A 15 14.10 1.48 -14.07
N LEU A 16 13.33 0.47 -14.54
CA LEU A 16 12.31 -0.14 -13.73
C LEU A 16 12.94 -1.05 -12.65
N PRO A 17 12.42 -1.02 -11.40
CA PRO A 17 12.90 -1.91 -10.34
C PRO A 17 12.84 -3.38 -10.78
N GLY A 18 13.90 -4.14 -10.50
CA GLY A 18 14.00 -5.54 -10.88
C GLY A 18 14.37 -5.81 -12.36
N LEU A 19 14.41 -4.79 -13.21
CA LEU A 19 14.84 -4.89 -14.61
C LEU A 19 16.24 -4.31 -14.80
N GLY A 20 17.25 -5.15 -14.62
CA GLY A 20 18.63 -4.73 -14.96
C GLY A 20 18.85 -4.65 -16.50
N PRO A 21 19.98 -4.06 -16.96
CA PRO A 21 20.24 -3.81 -18.38
C PRO A 21 20.15 -5.06 -19.28
N ARG A 22 20.58 -6.22 -18.78
CA ARG A 22 20.47 -7.50 -19.53
C ARG A 22 19.01 -7.94 -19.70
N SER A 23 18.21 -7.86 -18.63
CA SER A 23 16.78 -8.22 -18.66
C SER A 23 15.97 -7.25 -19.52
N ALA A 24 16.26 -5.94 -19.43
CA ALA A 24 15.64 -4.93 -20.28
C ALA A 24 15.89 -5.19 -21.78
N ARG A 25 17.14 -5.47 -22.16
CA ARG A 25 17.49 -5.82 -23.56
C ARG A 25 16.75 -7.08 -24.03
N ARG A 26 16.65 -8.12 -23.18
CA ARG A 26 15.88 -9.35 -23.52
C ARG A 26 14.39 -9.04 -23.68
N ALA A 27 13.82 -8.18 -22.82
CA ALA A 27 12.42 -7.76 -22.91
C ALA A 27 12.16 -7.00 -24.23
N VAL A 28 13.02 -6.04 -24.60
CA VAL A 28 12.90 -5.32 -25.88
C VAL A 28 12.95 -6.27 -27.07
N LEU A 29 13.91 -7.18 -27.12
CA LEU A 29 14.00 -8.17 -28.21
C LEU A 29 12.76 -9.08 -28.27
N HIS A 30 12.20 -9.46 -27.12
CA HIS A 30 10.95 -10.23 -27.07
C HIS A 30 9.78 -9.44 -27.64
N LEU A 31 9.61 -8.18 -27.22
CA LEU A 31 8.56 -7.28 -27.70
C LEU A 31 8.65 -7.08 -29.21
N MET A 32 9.86 -6.84 -29.72
CA MET A 32 10.10 -6.63 -31.16
C MET A 32 9.74 -7.88 -31.99
N LYS A 33 10.12 -9.07 -31.51
CA LYS A 33 9.77 -10.34 -32.19
C LYS A 33 8.29 -10.65 -32.15
N ARG A 34 7.56 -10.15 -31.16
CA ARG A 34 6.13 -10.42 -30.93
C ARG A 34 5.33 -9.11 -30.94
N ARG A 35 5.46 -8.36 -32.01
CA ARG A 35 4.88 -7.02 -32.12
C ARG A 35 3.38 -7.01 -31.83
N GLU A 36 2.62 -7.88 -32.49
CA GLU A 36 1.16 -7.91 -32.40
C GLU A 36 0.66 -8.53 -31.08
N THR A 37 1.37 -9.54 -30.57
CA THR A 37 0.90 -10.33 -29.42
C THR A 37 1.50 -9.89 -28.07
N ALA A 38 2.57 -9.11 -28.07
CA ALA A 38 3.19 -8.62 -26.83
C ALA A 38 3.35 -7.09 -26.81
N MET A 39 3.96 -6.48 -27.83
CA MET A 39 4.25 -5.05 -27.83
C MET A 39 2.97 -4.20 -27.93
N ALA A 40 2.10 -4.49 -28.89
CA ALA A 40 0.89 -3.70 -29.10
C ALA A 40 -0.10 -3.77 -27.92
N PRO A 41 -0.36 -4.93 -27.30
CA PRO A 41 -1.17 -4.99 -26.07
C PRO A 41 -0.54 -4.22 -24.90
N LEU A 42 0.77 -4.34 -24.69
CA LEU A 42 1.48 -3.61 -23.63
C LEU A 42 1.37 -2.09 -23.83
N LEU A 43 1.62 -1.60 -25.06
CA LEU A 43 1.49 -0.18 -25.37
C LEU A 43 0.07 0.32 -25.08
N ARG A 44 -0.97 -0.38 -25.54
CA ARG A 44 -2.36 -0.02 -25.25
C ARG A 44 -2.66 0.02 -23.75
N ALA A 45 -2.16 -0.97 -22.98
CA ALA A 45 -2.36 -1.02 -21.53
C ALA A 45 -1.68 0.16 -20.83
N LEU A 46 -0.43 0.46 -21.18
CA LEU A 46 0.31 1.60 -20.62
C LEU A 46 -0.38 2.93 -20.96
N THR A 47 -0.77 3.13 -22.22
CA THR A 47 -1.48 4.34 -22.65
C THR A 47 -2.78 4.50 -21.85
N LYS A 48 -3.60 3.45 -21.78
CA LYS A 48 -4.89 3.49 -21.07
C LYS A 48 -4.73 3.80 -19.57
N VAL A 49 -3.73 3.21 -18.91
CA VAL A 49 -3.43 3.52 -17.50
C VAL A 49 -2.96 4.97 -17.37
N ASN A 50 -2.02 5.41 -18.21
CA ASN A 50 -1.47 6.77 -18.14
C ASN A 50 -2.53 7.86 -18.36
N GLU A 51 -3.49 7.62 -19.25
CA GLU A 51 -4.57 8.57 -19.55
C GLU A 51 -5.61 8.69 -18.44
N ASN A 52 -5.81 7.63 -17.64
CA ASN A 52 -6.88 7.57 -16.65
C ASN A 52 -6.40 7.49 -15.20
N LEU A 53 -5.07 7.46 -14.99
CA LEU A 53 -4.51 7.33 -13.64
C LEU A 53 -4.95 8.50 -12.76
N SER A 54 -5.55 8.18 -11.61
CA SER A 54 -6.01 9.16 -10.64
C SER A 54 -5.81 8.67 -9.21
N VAL A 55 -5.72 9.62 -8.29
CA VAL A 55 -5.76 9.33 -6.85
C VAL A 55 -7.21 9.39 -6.40
N CYS A 56 -7.71 8.34 -5.78
CA CYS A 56 -9.08 8.26 -5.30
C CYS A 56 -9.35 9.34 -4.23
N ALA A 57 -10.30 10.23 -4.50
CA ALA A 57 -10.66 11.32 -3.59
C ALA A 57 -11.22 10.83 -2.23
N VAL A 58 -11.66 9.57 -2.14
CA VAL A 58 -12.23 8.99 -0.92
C VAL A 58 -11.17 8.36 -0.02
N CYS A 59 -10.20 7.63 -0.60
CA CYS A 59 -9.30 6.79 0.19
C CYS A 59 -7.81 6.98 -0.10
N GLY A 60 -7.42 7.78 -1.08
CA GLY A 60 -6.01 7.98 -1.45
C GLY A 60 -5.40 6.82 -2.28
N ASN A 61 -6.16 5.76 -2.61
CA ASN A 61 -5.68 4.72 -3.52
C ASN A 61 -5.43 5.27 -4.92
N VAL A 62 -4.52 4.66 -5.66
CA VAL A 62 -4.28 4.96 -7.08
C VAL A 62 -5.07 3.97 -7.94
N ASP A 63 -5.90 4.50 -8.84
CA ASP A 63 -6.75 3.71 -9.74
C ASP A 63 -6.98 4.46 -11.06
N THR A 64 -7.66 3.83 -11.99
CA THR A 64 -8.11 4.43 -13.26
C THR A 64 -9.55 4.93 -13.22
N THR A 65 -10.16 4.94 -12.04
CA THR A 65 -11.51 5.47 -11.78
C THR A 65 -11.53 6.19 -10.43
N ASP A 66 -12.37 7.21 -10.28
CA ASP A 66 -12.64 7.90 -9.02
C ASP A 66 -14.17 8.01 -8.80
N PRO A 67 -14.71 7.43 -7.71
CA PRO A 67 -14.02 6.61 -6.68
C PRO A 67 -13.38 5.34 -7.25
N CYS A 68 -12.28 4.88 -6.62
CA CYS A 68 -11.59 3.66 -7.03
C CYS A 68 -12.50 2.42 -6.89
N ALA A 69 -12.14 1.33 -7.56
CA ALA A 69 -12.91 0.08 -7.54
C ALA A 69 -13.20 -0.44 -6.12
N ILE A 70 -12.28 -0.24 -5.17
CA ILE A 70 -12.46 -0.63 -3.76
C ILE A 70 -13.53 0.23 -3.08
N CYS A 71 -13.50 1.54 -3.26
CA CYS A 71 -14.49 2.46 -2.68
C CYS A 71 -15.87 2.33 -3.32
N ALA A 72 -15.94 1.97 -4.59
CA ALA A 72 -17.18 1.77 -5.35
C ALA A 72 -17.84 0.41 -5.07
N ASP A 73 -17.11 -0.58 -4.49
CA ASP A 73 -17.67 -1.90 -4.20
C ASP A 73 -18.65 -1.85 -3.03
N ALA A 74 -19.95 -1.95 -3.35
CA ALA A 74 -21.04 -1.93 -2.37
C ALA A 74 -21.07 -3.16 -1.42
N ARG A 75 -20.32 -4.22 -1.72
CA ARG A 75 -20.23 -5.41 -0.86
C ARG A 75 -19.31 -5.20 0.34
N ARG A 76 -18.49 -4.15 0.33
CA ARG A 76 -17.56 -3.86 1.43
C ARG A 76 -18.28 -3.25 2.62
N ASP A 77 -17.90 -3.71 3.80
CA ASP A 77 -18.41 -3.15 5.06
C ASP A 77 -17.89 -1.71 5.23
N THR A 78 -18.80 -0.76 5.22
CA THR A 78 -18.50 0.66 5.37
C THR A 78 -18.16 1.05 6.80
N ARG A 79 -18.46 0.19 7.78
CA ARG A 79 -18.21 0.41 9.21
C ARG A 79 -16.78 0.06 9.62
N LEU A 80 -16.07 -0.69 8.77
CA LEU A 80 -14.69 -1.09 9.00
C LEU A 80 -13.73 -0.29 8.09
N LEU A 81 -12.78 0.42 8.69
CA LEU A 81 -11.80 1.23 7.97
C LEU A 81 -10.38 0.78 8.32
N CYS A 82 -9.61 0.34 7.32
CA CYS A 82 -8.20 0.02 7.47
C CYS A 82 -7.34 1.20 6.97
N VAL A 83 -6.48 1.72 7.83
CA VAL A 83 -5.55 2.80 7.51
C VAL A 83 -4.18 2.20 7.24
N VAL A 84 -3.58 2.56 6.11
CA VAL A 84 -2.27 2.08 5.65
C VAL A 84 -1.34 3.26 5.33
N GLU A 85 -0.03 3.03 5.34
CA GLU A 85 0.95 4.06 5.01
C GLU A 85 0.93 4.38 3.52
N GLU A 86 1.01 3.35 2.67
CA GLU A 86 1.20 3.47 1.22
C GLU A 86 0.17 2.67 0.41
N VAL A 87 0.04 3.02 -0.86
CA VAL A 87 -0.82 2.29 -1.81
C VAL A 87 -0.38 0.81 -1.94
N SER A 88 0.92 0.54 -1.86
CA SER A 88 1.47 -0.81 -1.89
C SER A 88 0.95 -1.70 -0.76
N ASP A 89 0.80 -1.12 0.45
CA ASP A 89 0.29 -1.83 1.63
C ASP A 89 -1.20 -2.16 1.45
N LEU A 90 -1.97 -1.18 0.95
CA LEU A 90 -3.37 -1.39 0.59
C LEU A 90 -3.50 -2.56 -0.40
N TRP A 91 -2.73 -2.55 -1.47
CA TRP A 91 -2.80 -3.60 -2.50
C TRP A 91 -2.37 -4.97 -1.95
N ALA A 92 -1.40 -5.01 -1.02
CA ALA A 92 -0.98 -6.25 -0.37
C ALA A 92 -2.11 -6.83 0.49
N LEU A 93 -2.76 -6.00 1.31
CA LEU A 93 -3.88 -6.41 2.15
C LEU A 93 -5.12 -6.79 1.33
N ASP A 94 -5.47 -5.99 0.32
CA ASP A 94 -6.65 -6.24 -0.52
C ASP A 94 -6.54 -7.52 -1.33
N ARG A 95 -5.34 -7.81 -1.83
CA ARG A 95 -5.05 -9.07 -2.56
C ARG A 95 -5.30 -10.31 -1.70
N SER A 96 -5.11 -10.23 -0.39
CA SER A 96 -5.39 -11.34 0.53
C SER A 96 -6.88 -11.67 0.63
N ARG A 97 -7.77 -10.71 0.33
CA ARG A 97 -9.23 -10.80 0.46
C ARG A 97 -9.73 -11.12 1.87
N LEU A 98 -8.89 -10.90 2.88
CA LEU A 98 -9.24 -11.20 4.28
C LEU A 98 -9.93 -10.02 4.97
N PHE A 99 -9.70 -8.79 4.51
CA PHE A 99 -10.32 -7.60 5.10
C PHE A 99 -11.56 -7.19 4.30
N PRO A 100 -12.76 -7.25 4.91
CA PRO A 100 -14.01 -6.95 4.21
C PRO A 100 -14.32 -5.46 4.12
N GLY A 101 -13.59 -4.62 4.86
CA GLY A 101 -13.83 -3.18 4.99
C GLY A 101 -13.26 -2.33 3.87
N ARG A 102 -13.25 -1.03 4.10
CA ARG A 102 -12.67 0.00 3.23
C ARG A 102 -11.29 0.42 3.72
N TYR A 103 -10.55 1.13 2.88
CA TYR A 103 -9.20 1.57 3.18
C TYR A 103 -9.08 3.09 3.22
N HIS A 104 -8.01 3.56 3.86
CA HIS A 104 -7.51 4.93 3.78
C HIS A 104 -5.98 4.89 3.69
N VAL A 105 -5.42 5.54 2.68
CA VAL A 105 -3.98 5.65 2.45
C VAL A 105 -3.50 6.98 2.99
N LEU A 106 -2.52 6.96 3.89
CA LEU A 106 -1.95 8.18 4.48
C LEU A 106 -1.05 8.94 3.50
N GLY A 107 -0.42 8.22 2.56
CA GLY A 107 0.57 8.78 1.65
C GLY A 107 1.98 8.78 2.22
N GLY A 108 2.21 8.07 3.34
CA GLY A 108 3.50 7.95 4.01
C GLY A 108 3.35 7.66 5.49
N ARG A 109 4.43 7.90 6.24
CA ARG A 109 4.50 7.80 7.70
C ARG A 109 5.25 9.01 8.28
N LEU A 110 5.01 9.32 9.54
CA LEU A 110 5.78 10.35 10.24
C LEU A 110 7.25 9.94 10.30
N SER A 111 8.14 10.84 9.91
CA SER A 111 9.59 10.62 9.96
C SER A 111 10.31 11.94 10.23
N ALA A 112 10.93 12.02 11.40
CA ALA A 112 11.75 13.18 11.74
C ALA A 112 13.02 13.25 10.88
N LEU A 113 13.55 12.08 10.47
CA LEU A 113 14.75 11.99 9.63
C LEU A 113 14.48 12.44 8.20
N ASP A 114 13.33 12.06 7.65
CA ASP A 114 12.92 12.41 6.29
C ASP A 114 12.16 13.74 6.25
N GLY A 115 11.92 14.38 7.41
CA GLY A 115 11.20 15.62 7.54
C GLY A 115 9.68 15.51 7.27
N VAL A 116 9.12 14.30 7.28
CA VAL A 116 7.68 14.07 7.04
C VAL A 116 6.88 14.38 8.30
N ARG A 117 5.98 15.33 8.19
CA ARG A 117 5.13 15.85 9.26
C ARG A 117 3.67 15.44 9.07
N PRO A 118 2.81 15.63 10.08
CA PRO A 118 1.37 15.33 9.96
C PRO A 118 0.67 16.03 8.79
N GLU A 119 1.07 17.26 8.48
CA GLU A 119 0.52 18.05 7.38
C GLU A 119 0.89 17.52 5.98
N ASP A 120 1.94 16.71 5.87
CA ASP A 120 2.35 16.06 4.63
C ASP A 120 1.54 14.79 4.35
N LEU A 121 0.76 14.32 5.35
CA LEU A 121 -0.05 13.12 5.29
C LEU A 121 -1.54 13.46 5.22
N THR A 122 -2.36 12.50 4.77
CA THR A 122 -3.82 12.68 4.65
C THR A 122 -4.57 12.52 5.99
N VAL A 123 -3.94 12.86 7.12
CA VAL A 123 -4.51 12.68 8.47
C VAL A 123 -5.81 13.46 8.65
N ASP A 124 -5.87 14.73 8.22
CA ASP A 124 -7.07 15.55 8.38
C ASP A 124 -8.24 15.02 7.52
N GLN A 125 -7.94 14.40 6.38
CA GLN A 125 -8.94 13.70 5.56
C GLN A 125 -9.48 12.45 6.28
N LEU A 126 -8.61 11.68 6.95
CA LEU A 126 -9.00 10.55 7.80
C LEU A 126 -9.93 11.00 8.93
N VAL A 127 -9.52 12.00 9.69
CA VAL A 127 -10.32 12.57 10.79
C VAL A 127 -11.68 13.06 10.28
N SER A 128 -11.70 13.81 9.18
CA SER A 128 -12.93 14.29 8.55
C SER A 128 -13.83 13.15 8.08
N ARG A 129 -13.25 12.04 7.62
CA ARG A 129 -13.99 10.84 7.21
C ARG A 129 -14.63 10.14 8.40
N VAL A 130 -13.91 10.00 9.51
CA VAL A 130 -14.42 9.40 10.76
C VAL A 130 -15.51 10.29 11.36
N ALA A 131 -15.31 11.61 11.37
CA ALA A 131 -16.26 12.59 11.90
C ALA A 131 -17.64 12.56 11.19
N LYS A 132 -17.71 12.12 9.94
CA LYS A 132 -18.98 11.96 9.22
C LYS A 132 -19.85 10.81 9.79
N GLY A 133 -19.28 9.97 10.64
CA GLY A 133 -19.94 8.83 11.25
C GLY A 133 -20.10 7.61 10.35
N GLY A 134 -20.65 6.54 10.91
CA GLY A 134 -20.89 5.27 10.21
C GLY A 134 -19.66 4.36 10.15
N ILE A 135 -18.58 4.68 10.89
CA ILE A 135 -17.41 3.82 11.09
C ILE A 135 -17.46 3.35 12.54
N ASP A 136 -17.41 2.04 12.75
CA ASP A 136 -17.40 1.41 14.08
C ASP A 136 -15.96 1.07 14.51
N GLU A 137 -15.10 0.70 13.56
CA GLU A 137 -13.71 0.33 13.83
C GLU A 137 -12.75 0.93 12.81
N VAL A 138 -11.63 1.47 13.33
CA VAL A 138 -10.46 1.87 12.55
C VAL A 138 -9.30 0.93 12.89
N VAL A 139 -8.83 0.17 11.90
CA VAL A 139 -7.67 -0.71 12.00
C VAL A 139 -6.43 0.02 11.50
N LEU A 140 -5.47 0.28 12.36
CA LEU A 140 -4.19 0.91 12.00
C LEU A 140 -3.22 -0.18 11.51
N ALA A 141 -3.05 -0.28 10.20
CA ALA A 141 -2.19 -1.27 9.55
C ALA A 141 -0.86 -0.63 9.13
N MET A 142 -0.16 -0.07 10.12
CA MET A 142 1.16 0.53 9.93
C MET A 142 2.24 -0.55 9.90
N ASN A 143 3.36 -0.25 9.23
CA ASN A 143 4.52 -1.12 9.21
C ASN A 143 5.12 -1.28 10.63
N ALA A 144 5.72 -2.42 10.91
CA ALA A 144 6.32 -2.74 12.21
C ALA A 144 7.68 -2.04 12.43
N THR A 145 7.80 -0.77 12.02
CA THR A 145 8.95 0.10 12.20
C THR A 145 8.69 1.08 13.34
N LEU A 146 9.73 1.75 13.84
CA LEU A 146 9.59 2.79 14.85
C LEU A 146 8.72 3.94 14.36
N GLU A 147 8.93 4.37 13.12
CA GLU A 147 8.14 5.43 12.47
C GLU A 147 6.68 5.00 12.29
N GLY A 148 6.44 3.74 11.88
CA GLY A 148 5.08 3.20 11.77
C GLY A 148 4.35 3.14 13.11
N GLN A 149 5.03 2.74 14.18
CA GLN A 149 4.48 2.75 15.55
C GLN A 149 4.20 4.17 16.04
N THR A 150 5.11 5.11 15.79
CA THR A 150 4.91 6.53 16.10
C THR A 150 3.71 7.10 15.35
N THR A 151 3.57 6.75 14.07
CA THR A 151 2.44 7.16 13.25
C THR A 151 1.13 6.57 13.78
N ALA A 152 1.12 5.27 14.14
CA ALA A 152 -0.06 4.63 14.73
C ALA A 152 -0.49 5.30 16.04
N HIS A 153 0.47 5.63 16.91
CA HIS A 153 0.19 6.32 18.18
C HIS A 153 -0.42 7.70 17.95
N TYR A 154 0.20 8.48 17.07
CA TYR A 154 -0.33 9.79 16.70
C TYR A 154 -1.75 9.73 16.13
N LEU A 155 -2.02 8.76 15.25
CA LEU A 155 -3.37 8.58 14.71
C LEU A 155 -4.38 8.16 15.79
N ALA A 156 -3.99 7.29 16.72
CA ALA A 156 -4.84 6.88 17.84
C ALA A 156 -5.23 8.09 18.70
N GLU A 157 -4.28 8.96 19.06
CA GLU A 157 -4.56 10.21 19.79
C GLU A 157 -5.51 11.15 19.00
N ARG A 158 -5.31 11.29 17.69
CA ARG A 158 -6.16 12.14 16.84
C ARG A 158 -7.59 11.62 16.71
N LEU A 159 -7.79 10.31 16.89
CA LEU A 159 -9.08 9.63 16.75
C LEU A 159 -9.75 9.32 18.09
N GLU A 160 -9.09 9.52 19.23
CA GLU A 160 -9.56 9.15 20.58
C GLU A 160 -10.91 9.81 20.95
N THR A 161 -11.18 10.99 20.40
CA THR A 161 -12.43 11.74 20.70
C THR A 161 -13.67 11.17 20.01
N PHE A 162 -13.51 10.24 19.06
CA PHE A 162 -14.61 9.64 18.33
C PHE A 162 -15.07 8.31 19.01
N PRO A 163 -16.38 8.03 19.01
CA PRO A 163 -16.92 6.79 19.61
C PRO A 163 -16.70 5.58 18.67
N ILE A 164 -15.46 5.25 18.38
CA ILE A 164 -15.04 4.16 17.51
C ILE A 164 -14.04 3.26 18.23
N GLN A 165 -13.97 2.01 17.82
CA GLN A 165 -12.88 1.14 18.23
C GLN A 165 -11.63 1.44 17.39
N ILE A 166 -10.47 1.55 18.03
CA ILE A 166 -9.19 1.68 17.35
C ILE A 166 -8.39 0.40 17.64
N SER A 167 -7.99 -0.29 16.60
CA SER A 167 -7.19 -1.51 16.68
C SER A 167 -5.96 -1.39 15.78
N GLN A 168 -4.99 -2.27 15.95
CA GLN A 168 -3.83 -2.36 15.06
C GLN A 168 -3.52 -3.81 14.73
N LEU A 169 -2.78 -4.03 13.63
CA LEU A 169 -2.36 -5.37 13.25
C LEU A 169 -1.48 -5.96 14.36
N ALA A 170 -1.73 -7.24 14.67
CA ALA A 170 -0.91 -7.96 15.64
C ALA A 170 0.52 -8.12 15.13
N HIS A 171 1.49 -7.82 15.99
CA HIS A 171 2.90 -8.11 15.75
C HIS A 171 3.24 -9.45 16.39
N GLY A 172 4.01 -10.29 15.71
CA GLY A 172 4.40 -11.58 16.28
C GLY A 172 5.15 -12.47 15.31
N LEU A 173 5.22 -13.75 15.67
CA LEU A 173 5.89 -14.77 14.88
C LEU A 173 5.14 -15.01 13.57
N PRO A 174 5.84 -15.05 12.43
CA PRO A 174 5.21 -15.41 11.16
C PRO A 174 4.74 -16.87 11.21
N VAL A 175 3.57 -17.13 10.63
CA VAL A 175 3.03 -18.50 10.53
C VAL A 175 3.98 -19.36 9.69
N GLY A 176 4.40 -20.50 10.25
CA GLY A 176 5.37 -21.40 9.62
C GLY A 176 6.85 -20.99 9.80
N GLY A 177 7.12 -19.92 10.56
CA GLY A 177 8.48 -19.54 10.91
C GLY A 177 9.02 -20.37 12.09
N GLU A 178 10.29 -20.77 12.02
CA GLU A 178 11.02 -21.41 13.11
C GLU A 178 11.77 -20.34 13.93
N LEU A 179 11.81 -20.50 15.26
CA LEU A 179 12.39 -19.49 16.17
C LEU A 179 13.86 -19.18 15.88
N ASP A 180 14.61 -20.19 15.44
CA ASP A 180 16.04 -20.11 15.11
C ASP A 180 16.36 -19.14 13.96
N TYR A 181 15.38 -18.87 13.06
CA TYR A 181 15.58 -18.02 11.90
C TYR A 181 15.05 -16.60 12.09
N LEU A 182 14.58 -16.27 13.30
CA LEU A 182 14.02 -14.96 13.60
C LEU A 182 15.04 -14.05 14.26
N ASP A 183 15.00 -12.78 13.90
CA ASP A 183 15.82 -11.76 14.53
C ASP A 183 15.37 -11.47 15.98
N GLU A 184 16.29 -10.94 16.79
CA GLU A 184 16.05 -10.63 18.20
C GLU A 184 14.87 -9.65 18.41
N GLY A 185 14.67 -8.70 17.49
CA GLY A 185 13.60 -7.72 17.57
C GLY A 185 12.22 -8.38 17.42
N THR A 186 12.08 -9.28 16.43
CA THR A 186 10.85 -10.08 16.23
C THR A 186 10.56 -10.97 17.43
N LEU A 187 11.59 -11.64 17.99
CA LEU A 187 11.43 -12.48 19.18
C LEU A 187 11.01 -11.65 20.41
N ALA A 188 11.65 -10.49 20.63
CA ALA A 188 11.30 -9.59 21.72
C ALA A 188 9.86 -9.09 21.61
N GLN A 189 9.42 -8.74 20.41
CA GLN A 189 8.04 -8.29 20.15
C GLN A 189 7.03 -9.42 20.39
N ALA A 190 7.32 -10.63 19.93
CA ALA A 190 6.47 -11.80 20.16
C ALA A 190 6.31 -12.13 21.65
N LEU A 191 7.41 -12.03 22.42
CA LEU A 191 7.39 -12.22 23.88
C LEU A 191 6.56 -11.14 24.58
N ARG A 192 6.64 -9.88 24.15
CA ARG A 192 5.80 -8.79 24.71
C ARG A 192 4.33 -8.98 24.38
N ALA A 193 4.02 -9.43 23.19
CA ALA A 193 2.65 -9.66 22.70
C ALA A 193 2.08 -11.03 23.08
N ARG A 194 2.75 -11.83 23.91
CA ARG A 194 2.30 -13.18 24.31
C ARG A 194 0.95 -13.16 24.96
N ARG A 195 0.13 -14.16 24.65
CA ARG A 195 -1.20 -14.35 25.22
C ARG A 195 -1.28 -15.69 25.97
N PRO A 196 -2.14 -15.80 27.00
CA PRO A 196 -2.44 -17.10 27.61
C PRO A 196 -2.97 -18.08 26.56
N VAL A 197 -2.60 -19.34 26.70
CA VAL A 197 -3.20 -20.42 25.90
C VAL A 197 -4.56 -20.74 26.53
N SER A 198 -5.61 -20.58 25.75
CA SER A 198 -6.99 -20.93 26.12
C SER A 198 -7.33 -22.37 25.73
#